data_6fcd64ef131c047934ab294fffe10e24
#
_entry.id   6fcd64ef131c047934ab294fffe10e24
#
_cell.length_a   1.000
_cell.length_b   1.000
_cell.length_c   1.000
_cell.angle_alpha   90.00
_cell.angle_beta   90.00
_cell.angle_gamma   90.00
#
_symmetry.space_group_name_H-M   'P 1'
#
loop_
_entity.id
_entity.type
_entity.pdbx_description
1 polymer ?
#
loop_
_entity_poly.entity_id
_entity_poly.type
_entity_poly.pdbx_seq_one_letter_code
_entity_poly.pdbx_strand_id
1 'polypeptide(L)'
;MPRVLVPLADGFEEMEGIIIIDVLRRAGIEVVSASLKDGPITAARGTKHLADTTLDQALSQEFDMLVLPGGGPGAKALEADERVAQLLKEFHEKKKRIGAICAAPNALRRHN
;
A
#
# COMPACT_ATOMS: atom_id res chain seq x y z
N MET A 1 14.12 9.53 10.29
CA MET A 1 14.02 8.23 9.61
C MET A 1 12.83 8.23 8.67
N PRO A 2 12.99 7.82 7.40
CA PRO A 2 11.86 7.76 6.48
C PRO A 2 10.79 6.76 6.94
N ARG A 3 9.55 7.11 6.68
CA ARG A 3 8.41 6.25 6.97
C ARG A 3 7.66 5.94 5.68
N VAL A 4 7.37 4.67 5.46
CA VAL A 4 6.73 4.18 4.25
C VAL A 4 5.40 3.53 4.60
N LEU A 5 4.36 3.91 3.87
CA LEU A 5 3.03 3.30 4.00
C LEU A 5 2.81 2.33 2.84
N VAL A 6 2.39 1.11 3.17
CA VAL A 6 2.06 0.07 2.19
C VAL A 6 0.61 -0.36 2.41
N PRO A 7 -0.32 0.14 1.62
CA PRO A 7 -1.72 -0.31 1.74
C PRO A 7 -1.88 -1.70 1.14
N LEU A 8 -2.63 -2.55 1.82
CA LEU A 8 -2.87 -3.93 1.42
C LEU A 8 -4.37 -4.18 1.26
N ALA A 9 -4.74 -4.72 0.10
CA ALA A 9 -6.12 -5.10 -0.20
C ALA A 9 -6.20 -6.60 -0.44
N ASP A 10 -7.39 -7.19 -0.27
CA ASP A 10 -7.60 -8.58 -0.65
C ASP A 10 -7.16 -8.78 -2.10
N GLY A 11 -6.47 -9.88 -2.35
CA GLY A 11 -5.95 -10.19 -3.69
C GLY A 11 -4.60 -9.57 -4.02
N PHE A 12 -3.94 -8.89 -3.06
CA PHE A 12 -2.59 -8.39 -3.32
C PHE A 12 -1.62 -9.57 -3.54
N GLU A 13 -0.57 -9.34 -4.33
CA GLU A 13 0.43 -10.38 -4.56
C GLU A 13 1.34 -10.49 -3.33
N GLU A 14 1.27 -11.64 -2.63
CA GLU A 14 1.99 -11.81 -1.36
C GLU A 14 3.50 -11.68 -1.51
N MET A 15 4.09 -12.20 -2.59
CA MET A 15 5.53 -12.06 -2.81
C MET A 15 5.91 -10.59 -2.90
N GLU A 16 5.18 -9.82 -3.69
CA GLU A 16 5.48 -8.40 -3.88
C GLU A 16 5.28 -7.60 -2.60
N GLY A 17 4.14 -7.78 -1.95
CA GLY A 17 3.84 -7.04 -0.72
C GLY A 17 4.81 -7.35 0.41
N ILE A 18 5.06 -8.63 0.64
CA ILE A 18 5.94 -9.05 1.74
C ILE A 18 7.40 -8.70 1.46
N ILE A 19 7.87 -8.89 0.21
CA ILE A 19 9.23 -8.54 -0.15
C ILE A 19 9.49 -7.04 0.03
N ILE A 20 8.56 -6.20 -0.41
CA ILE A 20 8.66 -4.74 -0.22
C ILE A 20 8.85 -4.43 1.26
N ILE A 21 7.96 -4.95 2.10
CA ILE A 21 7.99 -4.69 3.53
C ILE A 21 9.28 -5.20 4.15
N ASP A 22 9.64 -6.44 3.84
CA ASP A 22 10.84 -7.09 4.40
C ASP A 22 12.12 -6.34 4.00
N VAL A 23 12.29 -6.08 2.72
CA VAL A 23 13.51 -5.43 2.21
C VAL A 23 13.66 -4.03 2.79
N LEU A 24 12.59 -3.25 2.84
CA LEU A 24 12.65 -1.91 3.40
C LEU A 24 12.97 -1.92 4.89
N ARG A 25 12.39 -2.86 5.63
CA ARG A 25 12.69 -3.00 7.07
C ARG A 25 14.13 -3.42 7.30
N ARG A 26 14.69 -4.30 6.47
CA ARG A 26 16.10 -4.70 6.55
C ARG A 26 17.03 -3.52 6.30
N ALA A 27 16.59 -2.57 5.48
CA ALA A 27 17.35 -1.35 5.22
C ALA A 27 17.23 -0.30 6.33
N GLY A 28 16.53 -0.60 7.41
CA GLY A 28 16.35 0.32 8.53
C GLY A 28 15.26 1.36 8.32
N ILE A 29 14.40 1.14 7.34
CA ILE A 29 13.29 2.05 7.04
C ILE A 29 12.06 1.62 7.83
N GLU A 30 11.36 2.57 8.43
CA GLU A 30 10.11 2.28 9.13
C GLU A 30 8.99 2.05 8.11
N VAL A 31 8.40 0.87 8.14
CA VAL A 31 7.33 0.50 7.20
C VAL A 31 6.07 0.15 7.98
N VAL A 32 4.97 0.75 7.59
CA VAL A 32 3.65 0.47 8.16
C VAL A 32 2.78 -0.12 7.06
N SER A 33 2.29 -1.34 7.27
CA SER A 33 1.29 -1.94 6.40
C SER A 33 -0.10 -1.57 6.89
N ALA A 34 -1.00 -1.28 5.98
CA ALA A 34 -2.34 -0.83 6.33
C ALA A 34 -3.39 -1.53 5.47
N SER A 35 -4.32 -2.22 6.11
CA SER A 35 -5.40 -2.91 5.41
C SER A 35 -6.53 -1.95 5.04
N LEU A 36 -7.19 -2.21 3.92
CA LEU A 36 -8.34 -1.41 3.50
C LEU A 36 -9.56 -1.68 4.36
N LYS A 37 -9.59 -2.82 5.04
CA LYS A 37 -10.69 -3.22 5.91
C LYS A 37 -10.15 -3.78 7.23
N ASP A 38 -11.02 -3.95 8.21
CA ASP A 38 -10.65 -4.60 9.45
C ASP A 38 -10.40 -6.10 9.25
N GLY A 39 -9.53 -6.67 10.07
CA GLY A 39 -9.26 -8.10 10.10
C GLY A 39 -8.23 -8.55 9.07
N PRO A 40 -8.06 -9.88 8.95
CA PRO A 40 -7.05 -10.43 8.05
C PRO A 40 -7.34 -10.15 6.57
N ILE A 41 -6.26 -10.02 5.80
CA ILE A 41 -6.32 -9.82 4.35
C ILE A 41 -5.95 -11.15 3.70
N THR A 42 -6.71 -11.56 2.70
CA THR A 42 -6.40 -12.75 1.92
C THR A 42 -5.70 -12.33 0.64
N ALA A 43 -4.43 -12.76 0.51
CA ALA A 43 -3.63 -12.42 -0.67
C ALA A 43 -3.99 -13.29 -1.87
N ALA A 44 -3.39 -12.99 -3.02
CA ALA A 44 -3.75 -13.59 -4.31
C ALA A 44 -3.65 -15.12 -4.34
N ARG A 45 -2.71 -15.69 -3.59
CA ARG A 45 -2.52 -17.16 -3.54
C ARG A 45 -3.12 -17.77 -2.28
N GLY A 46 -3.96 -17.04 -1.57
CA GLY A 46 -4.69 -17.55 -0.43
C GLY A 46 -3.99 -17.42 0.91
N THR A 47 -2.80 -16.85 0.97
CA THR A 47 -2.15 -16.63 2.27
C THR A 47 -2.87 -15.49 3.00
N LYS A 48 -2.97 -15.61 4.31
CA LYS A 48 -3.67 -14.61 5.13
C LYS A 48 -2.67 -13.78 5.93
N HIS A 49 -2.92 -12.50 5.99
CA HIS A 49 -2.00 -11.55 6.61
C HIS A 49 -2.75 -10.58 7.50
N LEU A 50 -2.12 -10.19 8.60
CA LEU A 50 -2.60 -9.08 9.40
C LEU A 50 -1.70 -7.90 9.14
N ALA A 51 -2.29 -6.79 8.70
CA ALA A 51 -1.55 -5.55 8.54
C ALA A 51 -1.25 -4.94 9.92
N ASP A 52 -0.28 -4.04 9.97
CA ASP A 52 0.07 -3.35 11.22
C ASP A 52 -1.10 -2.52 11.73
N THR A 53 -1.88 -1.94 10.83
CA THR A 53 -3.02 -1.09 11.18
C THR A 53 -4.03 -1.10 10.02
N THR A 54 -5.14 -0.38 10.18
CA THR A 54 -6.06 -0.14 9.07
C THR A 54 -5.68 1.14 8.34
N LEU A 55 -6.13 1.27 7.10
CA LEU A 55 -5.86 2.49 6.34
C LEU A 55 -6.49 3.71 7.00
N ASP A 56 -7.69 3.59 7.55
CA ASP A 56 -8.35 4.69 8.26
C ASP A 56 -7.50 5.21 9.40
N GLN A 57 -6.89 4.31 10.18
CA GLN A 57 -6.02 4.71 11.28
C GLN A 57 -4.70 5.30 10.77
N ALA A 58 -4.19 4.76 9.67
CA ALA A 58 -2.94 5.26 9.10
C ALA A 58 -3.07 6.67 8.53
N LEU A 59 -4.27 7.07 8.12
CA LEU A 59 -4.49 8.40 7.53
C LEU A 59 -4.16 9.54 8.50
N SER A 60 -4.15 9.28 9.80
CA SER A 60 -3.79 10.29 10.79
C SER A 60 -2.29 10.42 11.02
N GLN A 61 -1.49 9.61 10.35
CA GLN A 61 -0.04 9.59 10.50
C GLN A 61 0.65 10.20 9.28
N GLU A 62 1.87 10.67 9.49
CA GLU A 62 2.70 11.23 8.42
C GLU A 62 3.61 10.17 7.81
N PHE A 63 3.68 10.12 6.49
CA PHE A 63 4.57 9.21 5.77
C PHE A 63 5.35 9.97 4.71
N ASP A 64 6.52 9.44 4.37
CA ASP A 64 7.41 10.04 3.37
C ASP A 64 7.24 9.40 2.00
N MET A 65 6.76 8.16 1.96
CA MET A 65 6.60 7.40 0.73
C MET A 65 5.39 6.49 0.83
N LEU A 66 4.73 6.30 -0.30
CA LEU A 66 3.60 5.38 -0.45
C LEU A 66 4.00 4.32 -1.47
N VAL A 67 3.88 3.04 -1.13
CA VAL A 67 4.20 1.95 -2.06
C VAL A 67 2.98 1.05 -2.22
N LEU A 68 2.56 0.88 -3.47
CA LEU A 68 1.40 0.05 -3.81
C LEU A 68 1.87 -1.29 -4.36
N PRO A 69 1.59 -2.41 -3.66
CA PRO A 69 1.91 -3.73 -4.20
C PRO A 69 0.97 -4.10 -5.34
N GLY A 70 1.40 -5.07 -6.16
CA GLY A 70 0.61 -5.54 -7.28
C GLY A 70 -0.37 -6.64 -6.90
N GLY A 71 -0.71 -7.47 -7.87
CA GLY A 71 -1.77 -8.46 -7.79
C GLY A 71 -3.03 -7.91 -8.42
N GLY A 72 -3.58 -8.59 -9.44
CA GLY A 72 -4.73 -8.07 -10.20
C GLY A 72 -5.88 -7.56 -9.35
N PRO A 73 -6.52 -8.42 -8.51
CA PRO A 73 -7.63 -7.98 -7.67
C PRO A 73 -7.21 -6.94 -6.63
N GLY A 74 -6.02 -7.10 -6.03
CA GLY A 74 -5.51 -6.15 -5.04
C GLY A 74 -5.27 -4.78 -5.65
N ALA A 75 -4.64 -4.73 -6.83
CA ALA A 75 -4.39 -3.48 -7.53
C ALA A 75 -5.69 -2.78 -7.92
N LYS A 76 -6.69 -3.55 -8.34
CA LYS A 76 -8.01 -2.98 -8.66
C LYS A 76 -8.68 -2.40 -7.42
N ALA A 77 -8.58 -3.07 -6.29
CA ALA A 77 -9.12 -2.57 -5.04
C ALA A 77 -8.46 -1.26 -4.61
N LEU A 78 -7.14 -1.18 -4.75
CA LEU A 78 -6.41 0.06 -4.46
C LEU A 78 -6.81 1.17 -5.43
N GLU A 79 -6.96 0.83 -6.72
CA GLU A 79 -7.39 1.79 -7.74
C GLU A 79 -8.78 2.36 -7.43
N ALA A 80 -9.68 1.53 -6.91
CA ALA A 80 -11.06 1.92 -6.65
C ALA A 80 -11.27 2.59 -5.27
N ASP A 81 -10.29 2.51 -4.37
CA ASP A 81 -10.44 3.02 -3.01
C ASP A 81 -10.23 4.53 -2.96
N GLU A 82 -11.22 5.26 -2.43
CA GLU A 82 -11.18 6.72 -2.37
C GLU A 82 -10.08 7.24 -1.43
N ARG A 83 -9.77 6.50 -0.37
CA ARG A 83 -8.71 6.87 0.57
C ARG A 83 -7.35 6.78 -0.10
N VAL A 84 -7.15 5.75 -0.92
CA VAL A 84 -5.91 5.60 -1.71
C VAL A 84 -5.80 6.74 -2.72
N ALA A 85 -6.90 7.07 -3.41
CA ALA A 85 -6.92 8.19 -4.35
C ALA A 85 -6.53 9.50 -3.66
N GLN A 86 -7.07 9.74 -2.46
CA GLN A 86 -6.75 10.94 -1.69
C GLN A 86 -5.28 10.97 -1.28
N LEU A 87 -4.73 9.83 -0.86
CA LEU A 87 -3.31 9.73 -0.50
C LEU A 87 -2.41 10.00 -1.71
N LEU A 88 -2.74 9.44 -2.87
CA LEU A 88 -1.96 9.66 -4.08
C LEU A 88 -1.94 11.15 -4.42
N LYS A 89 -3.09 11.80 -4.32
CA LYS A 89 -3.19 13.23 -4.59
C LYS A 89 -2.35 14.05 -3.61
N GLU A 90 -2.45 13.75 -2.32
CA GLU A 90 -1.69 14.46 -1.29
C GLU A 90 -0.18 14.26 -1.46
N PHE A 91 0.25 13.04 -1.75
CA PHE A 91 1.67 12.74 -1.97
C PHE A 91 2.20 13.46 -3.20
N HIS A 92 1.41 13.50 -4.25
CA HIS A 92 1.78 14.22 -5.46
C HIS A 92 1.91 15.74 -5.20
N GLU A 93 0.95 16.33 -4.50
CA GLU A 93 0.96 17.76 -4.18
C GLU A 93 2.14 18.13 -3.29
N LYS A 94 2.50 17.25 -2.35
CA LYS A 94 3.63 17.48 -1.44
C LYS A 94 4.96 17.03 -2.03
N LYS A 95 4.97 16.54 -3.26
CA LYS A 95 6.14 16.01 -3.96
C LYS A 95 6.81 14.88 -3.21
N LYS A 96 6.02 14.07 -2.50
CA LYS A 96 6.51 12.88 -1.83
C LYS A 96 6.60 11.72 -2.81
N ARG A 97 7.38 10.69 -2.45
CA ARG A 97 7.62 9.56 -3.33
C ARG A 97 6.46 8.58 -3.34
N ILE A 98 6.16 8.04 -4.52
CA ILE A 98 5.16 7.00 -4.72
C ILE A 98 5.79 5.89 -5.53
N GLY A 99 5.67 4.65 -5.05
CA GLY A 99 6.11 3.46 -5.77
C GLY A 99 4.91 2.57 -6.06
N ALA A 100 4.94 1.90 -7.21
CA ALA A 100 3.90 0.95 -7.59
C ALA A 100 4.50 -0.13 -8.46
N ILE A 101 4.06 -1.38 -8.27
CA ILE A 101 4.57 -2.51 -9.05
C ILE A 101 3.44 -3.32 -9.66
N CYS A 102 3.79 -4.06 -10.73
CA CYS A 102 2.89 -4.94 -11.47
C CYS A 102 1.69 -4.16 -12.01
N ALA A 103 0.48 -4.52 -11.62
CA ALA A 103 -0.75 -3.84 -12.05
C ALA A 103 -1.05 -2.57 -11.26
N ALA A 104 -0.34 -2.31 -10.16
CA ALA A 104 -0.62 -1.15 -9.32
C ALA A 104 -0.42 0.21 -10.02
N PRO A 105 0.49 0.36 -11.02
CA PRO A 105 0.60 1.63 -11.75
C PRO A 105 -0.71 2.11 -12.39
N ASN A 106 -1.67 1.23 -12.62
CA ASN A 106 -2.98 1.62 -13.10
C ASN A 106 -3.70 2.55 -12.12
N ALA A 107 -3.49 2.37 -10.81
CA ALA A 107 -4.06 3.26 -9.81
C ALA A 107 -3.47 4.66 -9.92
N LEU A 108 -2.16 4.76 -10.21
CA LEU A 108 -1.50 6.03 -10.41
C LEU A 108 -2.08 6.76 -11.63
N ARG A 109 -2.24 6.03 -12.72
CA ARG A 109 -2.77 6.60 -13.96
C ARG A 109 -4.21 7.09 -13.77
N ARG A 110 -5.04 6.32 -13.06
CA ARG A 110 -6.44 6.67 -12.86
C ARG A 110 -6.62 7.92 -12.00
N HIS A 111 -5.78 8.10 -10.98
CA HIS A 111 -5.95 9.16 -9.99
C HIS A 111 -5.03 10.37 -10.21
N ASN A 112 -4.23 10.32 -11.23
CA ASN A 112 -3.43 11.45 -11.64
C ASN A 112 -4.02 12.10 -12.87
#